data_fccde0b499ea7b8e8535ba5d2f26f741
#
_entry.id   fccde0b499ea7b8e8535ba5d2f26f741
#
_cell.length_a   1.000
_cell.length_b   1.000
_cell.length_c   1.000
_cell.angle_alpha   90.00
_cell.angle_beta   90.00
_cell.angle_gamma   90.00
#
_symmetry.space_group_name_H-M   'P 1'
#
loop_
_entity.id
_entity.type
_entity.pdbx_description
1 polymer ?
#
loop_
_entity_poly.entity_id
_entity_poly.type
_entity_poly.pdbx_seq_one_letter_code
_entity_poly.pdbx_strand_id
1 'polypeptide(L)'
;GNMAAKMIAFDQEARQAMQRGVAKLARAVKVTLGPRGRNVIIQKSFGSPTVTKDGVTVAKEIELEDKYEDMGAKMVKEVASKTSDVAGDGTTTATVMAEAIYNEGLKAVVAGVNPLQLKRGMDRAVADVVAELHKLSTKISDKKETQQVATVASNFDVEVGSMIAEATEKVGKEGVITVEEGKTLKTEVEWVEGMQFDRGYLSPYFVTNPAEMTAVLEDAY
;
A
#
# COMPACT_ATOMS: atom_id res chain seq x y z
N GLY A 1 -33.47 8.47 -3.02
CA GLY A 1 -32.13 8.88 -2.64
C GLY A 1 -31.73 10.13 -3.38
N ASN A 2 -31.53 11.25 -2.67
CA ASN A 2 -30.97 12.47 -3.26
C ASN A 2 -29.57 12.14 -3.82
N MET A 3 -29.47 12.11 -5.13
CA MET A 3 -28.15 12.16 -5.76
C MET A 3 -27.55 13.54 -5.46
N ALA A 4 -26.46 13.57 -4.72
CA ALA A 4 -25.75 14.82 -4.47
C ALA A 4 -25.37 15.47 -5.82
N ALA A 5 -25.68 16.76 -5.96
CA ALA A 5 -25.34 17.50 -7.17
C ALA A 5 -23.82 17.43 -7.42
N LYS A 6 -23.44 17.16 -8.66
CA LYS A 6 -22.02 17.16 -9.05
C LYS A 6 -21.53 18.59 -9.15
N MET A 7 -20.38 18.86 -8.56
CA MET A 7 -19.67 20.12 -8.72
C MET A 7 -18.79 20.06 -9.97
N ILE A 8 -18.77 21.13 -10.73
CA ILE A 8 -17.95 21.26 -11.95
C ILE A 8 -17.03 22.46 -11.76
N ALA A 9 -15.74 22.26 -11.99
CA ALA A 9 -14.74 23.30 -12.03
C ALA A 9 -13.96 23.24 -13.35
N PHE A 10 -13.52 24.36 -13.83
CA PHE A 10 -12.86 24.48 -15.10
C PHE A 10 -11.43 25.02 -14.97
N ASP A 11 -10.61 24.68 -15.96
CA ASP A 11 -9.31 25.27 -16.20
C ASP A 11 -8.32 25.28 -15.01
N GLN A 12 -7.73 26.44 -14.78
CA GLN A 12 -6.61 26.61 -13.88
C GLN A 12 -6.98 26.43 -12.41
N GLU A 13 -8.17 26.84 -12.01
CA GLU A 13 -8.63 26.75 -10.63
C GLU A 13 -8.75 25.28 -10.17
N ALA A 14 -9.36 24.43 -11.00
CA ALA A 14 -9.47 23.01 -10.72
C ALA A 14 -8.10 22.34 -10.63
N ARG A 15 -7.18 22.67 -11.54
CA ARG A 15 -5.82 22.11 -11.52
C ARG A 15 -5.02 22.53 -10.30
N GLN A 16 -5.14 23.80 -9.89
CA GLN A 16 -4.49 24.28 -8.67
C GLN A 16 -5.05 23.66 -7.40
N ALA A 17 -6.37 23.46 -7.33
CA ALA A 17 -6.98 22.78 -6.19
C ALA A 17 -6.51 21.32 -6.11
N MET A 18 -6.50 20.59 -7.21
CA MET A 18 -5.95 19.24 -7.26
C MET A 18 -4.48 19.21 -6.86
N GLN A 19 -3.67 20.16 -7.32
CA GLN A 19 -2.25 20.28 -6.94
C GLN A 19 -2.08 20.46 -5.43
N ARG A 20 -2.90 21.33 -4.82
CA ARG A 20 -2.89 21.51 -3.36
C ARG A 20 -3.24 20.21 -2.62
N GLY A 21 -4.21 19.45 -3.14
CA GLY A 21 -4.60 18.16 -2.58
C GLY A 21 -3.48 17.12 -2.66
N VAL A 22 -2.83 17.00 -3.82
CA VAL A 22 -1.63 16.16 -4.03
C VAL A 22 -0.55 16.55 -3.04
N ALA A 23 -0.25 17.84 -2.91
CA ALA A 23 0.81 18.35 -2.01
C ALA A 23 0.48 18.09 -0.53
N LYS A 24 -0.77 18.26 -0.10
CA LYS A 24 -1.19 18.02 1.29
C LYS A 24 -1.00 16.55 1.66
N LEU A 25 -1.46 15.62 0.84
CA LEU A 25 -1.28 14.19 1.07
C LEU A 25 0.20 13.80 1.04
N ALA A 26 0.92 14.19 0.00
CA ALA A 26 2.35 13.88 -0.12
C ALA A 26 3.16 14.41 1.06
N ARG A 27 2.83 15.62 1.56
CA ARG A 27 3.48 16.22 2.75
C ARG A 27 3.26 15.37 4.00
N ALA A 28 2.05 14.86 4.20
CA ALA A 28 1.74 14.00 5.35
C ALA A 28 2.48 12.66 5.28
N VAL A 29 2.59 12.07 4.09
CA VAL A 29 3.25 10.79 3.88
C VAL A 29 4.79 10.92 3.91
N LYS A 30 5.34 11.99 3.35
CA LYS A 30 6.80 12.23 3.29
C LYS A 30 7.52 12.20 4.64
N VAL A 31 6.84 12.55 5.72
CA VAL A 31 7.45 12.57 7.06
C VAL A 31 7.84 11.17 7.56
N THR A 32 7.29 10.12 6.94
CA THR A 32 7.59 8.72 7.28
C THR A 32 8.82 8.16 6.53
N LEU A 33 9.38 8.90 5.55
CA LEU A 33 10.39 8.41 4.64
C LEU A 33 11.78 8.32 5.28
N GLY A 34 12.43 7.18 5.04
CA GLY A 34 13.84 6.97 5.28
C GLY A 34 14.25 6.84 6.75
N PRO A 35 15.57 6.86 7.05
CA PRO A 35 16.09 6.59 8.40
C PRO A 35 15.71 7.68 9.43
N ARG A 36 15.37 8.87 8.96
CA ARG A 36 14.85 9.97 9.81
C ARG A 36 13.33 10.05 9.78
N GLY A 37 12.66 9.06 9.21
CA GLY A 37 11.21 9.00 9.16
C GLY A 37 10.59 9.03 10.56
N ARG A 38 9.47 9.75 10.70
CA ARG A 38 8.75 9.95 11.95
C ARG A 38 7.44 9.21 11.93
N ASN A 39 6.95 8.87 13.10
CA ASN A 39 5.59 8.38 13.27
C ASN A 39 4.59 9.51 13.02
N VAL A 40 3.46 9.15 12.44
CA VAL A 40 2.28 10.01 12.27
C VAL A 40 1.23 9.53 13.26
N ILE A 41 0.61 10.46 13.96
CA ILE A 41 -0.51 10.20 14.85
C ILE A 41 -1.78 10.56 14.09
N ILE A 42 -2.66 9.59 13.94
CA ILE A 42 -3.92 9.74 13.21
C ILE A 42 -5.05 9.62 14.21
N GLN A 43 -5.85 10.68 14.32
CA GLN A 43 -7.05 10.68 15.14
C GLN A 43 -8.13 9.86 14.47
N LYS A 44 -8.76 8.96 15.22
CA LYS A 44 -9.95 8.20 14.78
C LYS A 44 -11.21 8.82 15.34
N SER A 45 -12.31 8.66 14.61
CA SER A 45 -13.64 9.09 15.08
C SER A 45 -14.09 8.31 16.34
N PHE A 46 -13.63 7.06 16.46
CA PHE A 46 -13.88 6.19 17.61
C PHE A 46 -12.60 5.42 17.96
N GLY A 47 -12.32 5.29 19.27
CA GLY A 47 -11.17 4.55 19.77
C GLY A 47 -9.91 5.39 19.94
N SER A 48 -8.80 4.72 20.21
CA SER A 48 -7.50 5.37 20.42
C SER A 48 -6.89 5.86 19.09
N PRO A 49 -6.10 6.96 19.10
CA PRO A 49 -5.36 7.38 17.92
C PRO A 49 -4.45 6.26 17.41
N THR A 50 -4.33 6.15 16.10
CA THR A 50 -3.37 5.24 15.47
C THR A 50 -2.03 5.95 15.33
N VAL A 51 -0.96 5.30 15.79
CA VAL A 51 0.42 5.75 15.59
C VAL A 51 1.06 4.84 14.57
N THR A 52 1.49 5.40 13.45
CA THR A 52 2.07 4.60 12.37
C THR A 52 3.24 5.32 11.70
N LYS A 53 4.16 4.55 11.14
CA LYS A 53 5.23 5.00 10.26
C LYS A 53 5.02 4.53 8.82
N ASP A 54 3.99 3.72 8.58
CA ASP A 54 3.65 3.20 7.27
C ASP A 54 2.95 4.25 6.40
N GLY A 55 3.55 4.55 5.24
CA GLY A 55 3.08 5.59 4.34
C GLY A 55 1.72 5.30 3.72
N VAL A 56 1.38 4.05 3.42
CA VAL A 56 0.07 3.71 2.85
C VAL A 56 -1.04 3.85 3.90
N THR A 57 -0.78 3.47 5.13
CA THR A 57 -1.73 3.67 6.25
C THR A 57 -2.03 5.16 6.44
N VAL A 58 -0.97 6.00 6.45
CA VAL A 58 -1.16 7.47 6.51
C VAL A 58 -1.98 7.96 5.32
N ALA A 59 -1.64 7.54 4.10
CA ALA A 59 -2.34 7.98 2.90
C ALA A 59 -3.83 7.62 2.91
N LYS A 60 -4.18 6.41 3.37
CA LYS A 60 -5.57 5.93 3.41
C LYS A 60 -6.47 6.74 4.34
N GLU A 61 -5.94 7.28 5.40
CA GLU A 61 -6.69 8.05 6.41
C GLU A 61 -6.85 9.54 6.04
N ILE A 62 -6.16 10.04 5.00
CA ILE A 62 -6.28 11.44 4.61
C ILE A 62 -7.55 11.68 3.83
N GLU A 63 -8.39 12.56 4.36
CA GLU A 63 -9.57 13.13 3.70
C GLU A 63 -9.53 14.64 3.84
N LEU A 64 -9.86 15.36 2.77
CA LEU A 64 -9.82 16.82 2.73
C LEU A 64 -11.23 17.38 2.58
N GLU A 65 -11.49 18.50 3.26
CA GLU A 65 -12.81 19.17 3.23
C GLU A 65 -13.15 19.72 1.84
N ASP A 66 -12.18 20.33 1.18
CA ASP A 66 -12.35 20.82 -0.20
C ASP A 66 -12.39 19.61 -1.17
N LYS A 67 -13.50 19.46 -1.89
CA LYS A 67 -13.75 18.32 -2.77
C LYS A 67 -12.77 18.21 -3.93
N TYR A 68 -12.25 19.33 -4.45
CA TYR A 68 -11.29 19.33 -5.54
C TYR A 68 -9.88 18.98 -5.03
N GLU A 69 -9.51 19.48 -3.87
CA GLU A 69 -8.28 19.08 -3.20
C GLU A 69 -8.34 17.59 -2.83
N ASP A 70 -9.47 17.12 -2.32
CA ASP A 70 -9.68 15.71 -1.99
C ASP A 70 -9.57 14.79 -3.21
N MET A 71 -10.02 15.23 -4.39
CA MET A 71 -9.78 14.48 -5.63
C MET A 71 -8.29 14.32 -5.93
N GLY A 72 -7.50 15.39 -5.79
CA GLY A 72 -6.04 15.31 -5.96
C GLY A 72 -5.39 14.37 -4.94
N ALA A 73 -5.80 14.45 -3.69
CA ALA A 73 -5.35 13.54 -2.63
C ALA A 73 -5.71 12.08 -2.95
N LYS A 74 -6.94 11.81 -3.38
CA LYS A 74 -7.41 10.46 -3.75
C LYS A 74 -6.61 9.84 -4.89
N MET A 75 -6.20 10.61 -5.89
CA MET A 75 -5.35 10.10 -6.97
C MET A 75 -4.01 9.61 -6.46
N VAL A 76 -3.37 10.34 -5.55
CA VAL A 76 -2.09 9.92 -4.96
C VAL A 76 -2.28 8.79 -3.94
N LYS A 77 -3.40 8.78 -3.20
CA LYS A 77 -3.80 7.65 -2.35
C LYS A 77 -3.90 6.36 -3.16
N GLU A 78 -4.46 6.41 -4.37
CA GLU A 78 -4.54 5.25 -5.26
C GLU A 78 -3.16 4.75 -5.69
N VAL A 79 -2.22 5.66 -5.98
CA VAL A 79 -0.82 5.28 -6.28
C VAL A 79 -0.18 4.54 -5.11
N ALA A 80 -0.33 5.04 -3.89
CA ALA A 80 0.19 4.39 -2.69
C ALA A 80 -0.43 2.99 -2.48
N SER A 81 -1.75 2.87 -2.63
CA SER A 81 -2.48 1.61 -2.47
C SER A 81 -2.05 0.58 -3.51
N LYS A 82 -2.00 0.94 -4.79
CA LYS A 82 -1.54 0.04 -5.87
C LYS A 82 -0.10 -0.40 -5.67
N THR A 83 0.77 0.47 -5.19
CA THR A 83 2.16 0.11 -4.88
C THR A 83 2.21 -0.91 -3.75
N SER A 84 1.41 -0.74 -2.71
CA SER A 84 1.28 -1.71 -1.61
C SER A 84 0.81 -3.08 -2.11
N ASP A 85 -0.22 -3.09 -2.96
CA ASP A 85 -0.82 -4.33 -3.47
C ASP A 85 0.14 -5.12 -4.37
N VAL A 86 0.96 -4.44 -5.17
CA VAL A 86 1.85 -5.08 -6.15
C VAL A 86 3.22 -5.41 -5.56
N ALA A 87 3.79 -4.51 -4.77
CA ALA A 87 5.17 -4.62 -4.28
C ALA A 87 5.27 -4.82 -2.76
N GLY A 88 4.23 -4.51 -2.00
CA GLY A 88 4.21 -4.59 -0.54
C GLY A 88 5.07 -3.54 0.18
N ASP A 89 5.90 -2.81 -0.55
CA ASP A 89 6.82 -1.77 -0.02
C ASP A 89 7.00 -0.64 -1.04
N GLY A 90 7.63 0.46 -0.61
CA GLY A 90 7.91 1.61 -1.46
C GLY A 90 6.75 2.59 -1.64
N THR A 91 5.71 2.51 -0.84
CA THR A 91 4.49 3.34 -0.92
C THR A 91 4.79 4.83 -0.73
N THR A 92 5.66 5.17 0.21
CA THR A 92 6.10 6.56 0.44
C THR A 92 6.92 7.09 -0.75
N THR A 93 7.84 6.30 -1.28
CA THR A 93 8.64 6.65 -2.47
C THR A 93 7.73 6.89 -3.67
N ALA A 94 6.76 6.00 -3.92
CA ALA A 94 5.79 6.13 -5.00
C ALA A 94 4.95 7.42 -4.85
N THR A 95 4.53 7.77 -3.64
CA THR A 95 3.81 9.01 -3.33
C THR A 95 4.64 10.25 -3.65
N VAL A 96 5.92 10.26 -3.26
CA VAL A 96 6.84 11.36 -3.54
C VAL A 96 7.07 11.52 -5.04
N MET A 97 7.25 10.41 -5.75
CA MET A 97 7.42 10.42 -7.21
C MET A 97 6.15 10.91 -7.92
N ALA A 98 4.98 10.45 -7.48
CA ALA A 98 3.70 10.88 -8.06
C ALA A 98 3.51 12.40 -7.93
N GLU A 99 3.80 12.97 -6.75
CA GLU A 99 3.77 14.43 -6.55
C GLU A 99 4.75 15.15 -7.48
N ALA A 100 5.99 14.67 -7.59
CA ALA A 100 7.01 15.29 -8.44
C ALA A 100 6.60 15.24 -9.92
N ILE A 101 6.16 14.08 -10.41
CA ILE A 101 5.69 13.90 -11.79
C ILE A 101 4.50 14.80 -12.08
N TYR A 102 3.52 14.87 -11.17
CA TYR A 102 2.36 15.73 -11.32
C TYR A 102 2.75 17.21 -11.40
N ASN A 103 3.61 17.67 -10.50
CA ASN A 103 4.04 19.07 -10.46
C ASN A 103 4.83 19.47 -11.72
N GLU A 104 5.77 18.65 -12.16
CA GLU A 104 6.53 18.93 -13.38
C GLU A 104 5.66 18.84 -14.64
N GLY A 105 4.75 17.86 -14.69
CA GLY A 105 3.77 17.75 -15.76
C GLY A 105 2.85 18.96 -15.84
N LEU A 106 2.37 19.45 -14.69
CA LEU A 106 1.51 20.65 -14.64
C LEU A 106 2.25 21.89 -15.12
N LYS A 107 3.52 22.09 -14.74
CA LYS A 107 4.37 23.18 -15.26
C LYS A 107 4.48 23.14 -16.78
N ALA A 108 4.70 21.95 -17.35
CA ALA A 108 4.80 21.79 -18.79
C ALA A 108 3.49 22.13 -19.49
N VAL A 109 2.34 21.71 -18.96
CA VAL A 109 1.02 22.03 -19.52
C VAL A 109 0.73 23.52 -19.44
N VAL A 110 1.05 24.18 -18.32
CA VAL A 110 0.90 25.63 -18.17
C VAL A 110 1.81 26.39 -19.14
N ALA A 111 2.99 25.87 -19.45
CA ALA A 111 3.89 26.41 -20.46
C ALA A 111 3.44 26.16 -21.93
N GLY A 112 2.28 25.51 -22.14
CA GLY A 112 1.69 25.31 -23.45
C GLY A 112 2.00 23.96 -24.11
N VAL A 113 2.64 23.02 -23.41
CA VAL A 113 2.86 21.68 -23.91
C VAL A 113 1.52 20.94 -24.03
N ASN A 114 1.29 20.28 -25.14
CA ASN A 114 0.08 19.49 -25.36
C ASN A 114 0.02 18.32 -24.37
N PRO A 115 -1.03 18.19 -23.53
CA PRO A 115 -1.12 17.16 -22.49
C PRO A 115 -1.06 15.74 -23.03
N LEU A 116 -1.61 15.49 -24.22
CA LEU A 116 -1.59 14.15 -24.83
C LEU A 116 -0.19 13.75 -25.29
N GLN A 117 0.57 14.70 -25.84
CA GLN A 117 1.96 14.46 -26.22
C GLN A 117 2.85 14.27 -24.99
N LEU A 118 2.61 15.09 -23.95
CA LEU A 118 3.30 14.93 -22.65
C LEU A 118 3.08 13.54 -22.08
N LYS A 119 1.82 13.07 -22.06
CA LYS A 119 1.49 11.72 -21.60
C LYS A 119 2.25 10.64 -22.38
N ARG A 120 2.28 10.72 -23.70
CA ARG A 120 3.02 9.76 -24.54
C ARG A 120 4.53 9.76 -24.23
N GLY A 121 5.10 10.94 -23.99
CA GLY A 121 6.50 11.07 -23.56
C GLY A 121 6.76 10.42 -22.20
N MET A 122 5.87 10.63 -21.25
CA MET A 122 5.93 10.02 -19.92
C MET A 122 5.82 8.49 -19.99
N ASP A 123 4.86 7.95 -20.75
CA ASP A 123 4.67 6.50 -20.94
C ASP A 123 5.96 5.85 -21.48
N ARG A 124 6.61 6.48 -22.47
CA ARG A 124 7.89 6.02 -23.02
C ARG A 124 9.01 6.07 -21.98
N ALA A 125 9.14 7.19 -21.28
CA ALA A 125 10.14 7.33 -20.23
C ALA A 125 9.98 6.29 -19.12
N VAL A 126 8.73 6.00 -18.72
CA VAL A 126 8.43 4.94 -17.73
C VAL A 126 8.91 3.58 -18.24
N ALA A 127 8.63 3.23 -19.49
CA ALA A 127 9.08 1.96 -20.06
C ALA A 127 10.60 1.83 -20.04
N ASP A 128 11.33 2.88 -20.44
CA ASP A 128 12.79 2.90 -20.45
C ASP A 128 13.37 2.80 -19.02
N VAL A 129 12.81 3.57 -18.06
CA VAL A 129 13.24 3.53 -16.66
C VAL A 129 12.98 2.17 -16.02
N VAL A 130 11.83 1.55 -16.27
CA VAL A 130 11.50 0.22 -15.72
C VAL A 130 12.47 -0.83 -16.27
N ALA A 131 12.82 -0.76 -17.56
CA ALA A 131 13.82 -1.65 -18.15
C ALA A 131 15.20 -1.52 -17.48
N GLU A 132 15.63 -0.30 -17.18
CA GLU A 132 16.89 -0.08 -16.45
C GLU A 132 16.81 -0.53 -14.98
N LEU A 133 15.70 -0.30 -14.29
CA LEU A 133 15.48 -0.78 -12.92
C LEU A 133 15.57 -2.31 -12.83
N HIS A 134 15.03 -3.04 -13.82
CA HIS A 134 15.18 -4.50 -13.88
C HIS A 134 16.65 -4.95 -13.99
N LYS A 135 17.50 -4.20 -14.72
CA LYS A 135 18.93 -4.51 -14.80
C LYS A 135 19.66 -4.22 -13.48
N LEU A 136 19.23 -3.20 -12.76
CA LEU A 136 19.83 -2.81 -11.48
C LEU A 136 19.34 -3.68 -10.30
N SER A 137 18.20 -4.36 -10.45
CA SER A 137 17.63 -5.16 -9.37
C SER A 137 18.50 -6.39 -9.06
N THR A 138 18.64 -6.68 -7.78
CA THR A 138 19.32 -7.89 -7.28
C THR A 138 18.26 -8.91 -6.87
N LYS A 139 18.39 -10.14 -7.39
CA LYS A 139 17.50 -11.24 -7.00
C LYS A 139 17.90 -11.76 -5.63
N ILE A 140 16.91 -11.95 -4.77
CA ILE A 140 17.09 -12.63 -3.49
C ILE A 140 17.28 -14.12 -3.76
N SER A 141 18.35 -14.69 -3.22
CA SER A 141 18.76 -16.07 -3.47
C SER A 141 18.80 -16.95 -2.23
N ASP A 142 18.98 -16.38 -1.05
CA ASP A 142 19.18 -17.13 0.19
C ASP A 142 18.35 -16.62 1.37
N LYS A 143 18.34 -17.41 2.45
CA LYS A 143 17.61 -17.10 3.70
C LYS A 143 18.10 -15.82 4.35
N LYS A 144 19.40 -15.54 4.30
CA LYS A 144 20.01 -14.36 4.92
C LYS A 144 19.53 -13.08 4.23
N GLU A 145 19.49 -13.07 2.91
CA GLU A 145 18.96 -11.95 2.13
C GLU A 145 17.47 -11.75 2.39
N THR A 146 16.70 -12.84 2.46
CA THR A 146 15.28 -12.81 2.85
C THR A 146 15.10 -12.18 4.23
N GLN A 147 15.92 -12.62 5.22
CA GLN A 147 15.89 -12.04 6.56
C GLN A 147 16.22 -10.55 6.57
N GLN A 148 17.21 -10.12 5.79
CA GLN A 148 17.58 -8.71 5.69
C GLN A 148 16.43 -7.86 5.15
N VAL A 149 15.77 -8.31 4.08
CA VAL A 149 14.62 -7.62 3.50
C VAL A 149 13.46 -7.56 4.48
N ALA A 150 13.12 -8.69 5.11
CA ALA A 150 12.05 -8.76 6.10
C ALA A 150 12.34 -7.89 7.35
N THR A 151 13.60 -7.83 7.78
CA THR A 151 14.03 -6.95 8.89
C THR A 151 13.83 -5.47 8.53
N VAL A 152 14.19 -5.06 7.32
CA VAL A 152 13.96 -3.67 6.87
C VAL A 152 12.47 -3.37 6.76
N ALA A 153 11.68 -4.30 6.21
CA ALA A 153 10.24 -4.15 6.06
C ALA A 153 9.50 -4.06 7.41
N SER A 154 9.98 -4.77 8.43
CA SER A 154 9.44 -4.72 9.79
C SER A 154 10.00 -3.57 10.65
N ASN A 155 10.52 -2.53 10.03
CA ASN A 155 11.11 -1.36 10.71
C ASN A 155 12.30 -1.69 11.59
N PHE A 156 13.21 -2.53 11.08
CA PHE A 156 14.44 -3.03 11.73
C PHE A 156 14.21 -3.98 12.91
N ASP A 157 13.06 -4.63 12.95
CA ASP A 157 12.83 -5.72 13.89
C ASP A 157 13.49 -7.01 13.38
N VAL A 158 14.60 -7.37 14.02
CA VAL A 158 15.39 -8.55 13.63
C VAL A 158 14.68 -9.86 13.98
N GLU A 159 13.88 -9.88 15.03
CA GLU A 159 13.13 -11.05 15.46
C GLU A 159 12.03 -11.38 14.44
N VAL A 160 11.23 -10.39 14.06
CA VAL A 160 10.23 -10.52 13.00
C VAL A 160 10.90 -10.89 11.67
N GLY A 161 12.02 -10.25 11.33
CA GLY A 161 12.78 -10.57 10.12
C GLY A 161 13.23 -12.02 10.05
N SER A 162 13.70 -12.57 11.19
CA SER A 162 14.10 -13.96 11.30
C SER A 162 12.92 -14.93 11.16
N MET A 163 11.80 -14.63 11.82
CA MET A 163 10.56 -15.44 11.72
C MET A 163 10.04 -15.51 10.29
N ILE A 164 10.01 -14.39 9.57
CA ILE A 164 9.58 -14.34 8.17
C ILE A 164 10.53 -15.13 7.28
N ALA A 165 11.83 -15.01 7.47
CA ALA A 165 12.80 -15.78 6.69
C ALA A 165 12.67 -17.28 6.92
N GLU A 166 12.45 -17.72 8.16
CA GLU A 166 12.20 -19.11 8.49
C GLU A 166 10.88 -19.61 7.91
N ALA A 167 9.83 -18.80 8.00
CA ALA A 167 8.55 -19.10 7.38
C ALA A 167 8.69 -19.27 5.87
N THR A 168 9.37 -18.34 5.20
CA THR A 168 9.59 -18.39 3.74
C THR A 168 10.37 -19.62 3.32
N GLU A 169 11.38 -20.02 4.09
CA GLU A 169 12.15 -21.24 3.81
C GLU A 169 11.29 -22.51 3.94
N LYS A 170 10.41 -22.55 4.95
CA LYS A 170 9.57 -23.71 5.22
C LYS A 170 8.41 -23.86 4.24
N VAL A 171 7.71 -22.77 3.89
CA VAL A 171 6.59 -22.83 2.96
C VAL A 171 7.02 -22.85 1.50
N GLY A 172 8.25 -22.42 1.21
CA GLY A 172 8.78 -22.36 -0.15
C GLY A 172 8.16 -21.22 -0.98
N LYS A 173 8.49 -21.22 -2.28
CA LYS A 173 8.09 -20.13 -3.21
C LYS A 173 6.60 -20.05 -3.48
N GLU A 174 5.90 -21.16 -3.37
CA GLU A 174 4.45 -21.27 -3.64
C GLU A 174 3.62 -21.11 -2.36
N GLY A 175 4.26 -21.03 -1.21
CA GLY A 175 3.58 -20.88 0.08
C GLY A 175 3.05 -19.48 0.31
N VAL A 176 1.97 -19.40 1.08
CA VAL A 176 1.36 -18.13 1.49
C VAL A 176 1.71 -17.85 2.94
N ILE A 177 2.17 -16.64 3.21
CA ILE A 177 2.44 -16.14 4.57
C ILE A 177 1.45 -15.03 4.84
N THR A 178 0.62 -15.19 5.86
CA THR A 178 -0.31 -14.16 6.35
C THR A 178 0.17 -13.61 7.68
N VAL A 179 -0.06 -12.34 7.92
CA VAL A 179 0.25 -11.67 9.19
C VAL A 179 -1.05 -11.17 9.77
N GLU A 180 -1.38 -11.62 10.98
CA GLU A 180 -2.60 -11.26 11.68
C GLU A 180 -2.29 -10.75 13.08
N GLU A 181 -3.19 -9.96 13.65
CA GLU A 181 -3.08 -9.52 15.04
C GLU A 181 -3.35 -10.67 15.98
N GLY A 182 -2.33 -11.06 16.75
CA GLY A 182 -2.42 -12.16 17.71
C GLY A 182 -3.30 -11.83 18.92
N LYS A 183 -3.88 -12.85 19.53
CA LYS A 183 -4.64 -12.74 20.80
C LYS A 183 -3.74 -12.74 22.03
N THR A 184 -2.48 -13.09 21.87
CA THR A 184 -1.46 -13.20 22.94
C THR A 184 -0.50 -12.01 22.89
N LEU A 185 0.28 -11.81 23.97
CA LEU A 185 1.33 -10.79 24.04
C LEU A 185 2.62 -11.22 23.31
N LYS A 186 2.68 -12.45 22.84
CA LYS A 186 3.85 -12.99 22.13
C LYS A 186 3.55 -13.15 20.67
N THR A 187 4.54 -12.85 19.83
CA THR A 187 4.51 -13.16 18.41
C THR A 187 4.74 -14.66 18.24
N GLU A 188 3.83 -15.35 17.58
CA GLU A 188 3.87 -16.77 17.34
C GLU A 188 3.73 -17.06 15.85
N VAL A 189 4.33 -18.16 15.39
CA VAL A 189 4.22 -18.63 14.01
C VAL A 189 3.40 -19.92 14.03
N GLU A 190 2.25 -19.89 13.38
CA GLU A 190 1.40 -21.05 13.21
C GLU A 190 1.60 -21.64 11.80
N TRP A 191 1.69 -22.94 11.72
CA TRP A 191 1.87 -23.67 10.47
C TRP A 191 0.59 -24.41 10.13
N VAL A 192 0.08 -24.17 8.92
CA VAL A 192 -1.12 -24.80 8.41
C VAL A 192 -0.76 -25.57 7.14
N GLU A 193 -1.14 -26.84 7.08
CA GLU A 193 -1.07 -27.61 5.84
C GLU A 193 -2.33 -27.33 5.01
N GLY A 194 -2.13 -26.89 3.78
CA GLY A 194 -3.22 -26.52 2.89
C GLY A 194 -3.32 -25.02 2.66
N MET A 195 -4.52 -24.52 2.44
CA MET A 195 -4.79 -23.12 2.15
C MET A 195 -5.82 -22.56 3.14
N GLN A 196 -5.50 -21.45 3.77
CA GLN A 196 -6.42 -20.75 4.64
C GLN A 196 -7.12 -19.63 3.87
N PHE A 197 -8.44 -19.57 4.02
CA PHE A 197 -9.28 -18.51 3.45
C PHE A 197 -9.86 -17.68 4.61
N ASP A 198 -9.87 -16.37 4.46
CA ASP A 198 -10.41 -15.42 5.43
C ASP A 198 -11.92 -15.19 5.31
N ARG A 199 -12.57 -15.86 4.37
CA ARG A 199 -14.03 -15.83 4.22
C ARG A 199 -14.68 -16.99 4.95
N GLY A 200 -15.68 -16.66 5.77
CA GLY A 200 -16.49 -17.65 6.44
C GLY A 200 -17.39 -18.46 5.49
N TYR A 201 -18.12 -19.42 6.04
CA TYR A 201 -19.03 -20.26 5.27
C TYR A 201 -20.11 -19.46 4.56
N LEU A 202 -20.49 -19.90 3.37
CA LEU A 202 -21.66 -19.36 2.66
C LEU A 202 -22.97 -19.65 3.40
N SER A 203 -22.99 -20.71 4.21
CA SER A 203 -24.10 -21.09 5.05
C SER A 203 -23.62 -21.83 6.29
N PRO A 204 -24.26 -21.63 7.47
CA PRO A 204 -23.96 -22.38 8.69
C PRO A 204 -24.12 -23.90 8.54
N TYR A 205 -24.88 -24.35 7.52
CA TYR A 205 -25.08 -25.77 7.25
C TYR A 205 -23.85 -26.49 6.69
N PHE A 206 -22.81 -25.76 6.28
CA PHE A 206 -21.55 -26.38 5.87
C PHE A 206 -20.67 -26.81 7.04
N VAL A 207 -20.99 -26.41 8.26
CA VAL A 207 -20.28 -26.83 9.47
C VAL A 207 -20.59 -28.30 9.76
N THR A 208 -19.55 -29.16 9.75
CA THR A 208 -19.70 -30.59 10.07
C THR A 208 -19.47 -30.86 11.55
N ASN A 209 -18.68 -30.02 12.24
CA ASN A 209 -18.46 -30.08 13.69
C ASN A 209 -18.92 -28.78 14.36
N PRO A 210 -20.15 -28.74 14.90
CA PRO A 210 -20.70 -27.53 15.53
C PRO A 210 -19.97 -27.09 16.80
N ALA A 211 -19.30 -27.99 17.51
CA ALA A 211 -18.62 -27.67 18.75
C ALA A 211 -17.35 -26.84 18.51
N GLU A 212 -16.62 -27.12 17.44
CA GLU A 212 -15.41 -26.44 17.02
C GLU A 212 -15.66 -25.45 15.88
N MET A 213 -16.91 -25.40 15.36
CA MET A 213 -17.27 -24.57 14.19
C MET A 213 -16.39 -24.85 12.96
N THR A 214 -16.07 -26.11 12.73
CA THR A 214 -15.24 -26.55 11.60
C THR A 214 -16.02 -27.39 10.61
N ALA A 215 -15.58 -27.40 9.36
CA ALA A 215 -16.02 -28.32 8.32
C ALA A 215 -14.84 -29.20 7.93
N VAL A 216 -14.96 -30.50 8.24
CA VAL A 216 -13.96 -31.51 7.88
C VAL A 216 -14.56 -32.40 6.81
N LEU A 217 -13.88 -32.52 5.68
CA LEU A 217 -14.21 -33.40 4.57
C LEU A 217 -13.10 -34.42 4.48
N GLU A 218 -13.42 -35.67 4.83
CA GLU A 218 -12.47 -36.78 4.72
C GLU A 218 -12.61 -37.42 3.31
N ASP A 219 -11.48 -37.80 2.74
CA ASP A 219 -11.41 -38.41 1.40
C ASP A 219 -12.12 -37.64 0.27
N ALA A 220 -12.08 -36.31 0.34
CA ALA A 220 -12.69 -35.44 -0.65
C ALA A 220 -11.96 -35.51 -2.00
N TYR A 221 -12.75 -35.62 -3.08
CA TYR A 221 -12.26 -35.59 -4.47
C TYR A 221 -12.25 -34.17 -5.03
#